data_4cc4785559375ba9535f2a17378ee519
#
_entry.id   4cc4785559375ba9535f2a17378ee519
#
_cell.length_a   1.000
_cell.length_b   1.000
_cell.length_c   1.000
_cell.angle_alpha   90.00
_cell.angle_beta   90.00
_cell.angle_gamma   90.00
#
_symmetry.space_group_name_H-M   'P 1'
#
loop_
_entity.id
_entity.type
_entity.pdbx_description
1 polymer ?
#
loop_
_entity_poly.entity_id
_entity_poly.type
_entity_poly.pdbx_seq_one_letter_code
_entity_poly.pdbx_strand_id
1 'polypeptide(L)'
;MLVRDNDIIFILGAGASADAGIPILSVMENDVRDFIVNKDDWKSFYQLYHLIKASYNYSYQIQGKEAYFNLEVLLNIIQELLKKEEHPLYPFIGSWIVKFDEVIKDEFDLIKSFDKKIRNKLAEWVKIDNDKRQRIDYFEKFLSFKNEMNFPLHIFSLNYDLCIELALADANVERGFDTEESGYWNFRRFIQPLENIDVFLYKLHGSVDWERDINTKRLTYSNGESSNPAWIFGTQYKMQYIDPYLFLFSEFRRRIFESKLIVSIGYSFFDEHINGVISDALRDNPDRKLISVSLKLKKEDIEKRPNIDNHIINQIIPISDKTAREFLESNLTKDYLNQYFEEEEI
;
A
#
# COMPACT_ATOMS: atom_id res chain seq x y z
N MET A 1 12.27 -7.99 29.35
CA MET A 1 10.79 -7.83 29.26
C MET A 1 10.22 -8.94 28.37
N LEU A 2 9.06 -9.54 28.71
CA LEU A 2 8.39 -10.50 27.83
C LEU A 2 7.61 -9.72 26.77
N VAL A 3 8.02 -9.82 25.49
CA VAL A 3 7.29 -9.23 24.35
C VAL A 3 6.00 -10.01 24.15
N ARG A 4 4.86 -9.30 23.98
CA ARG A 4 3.52 -9.86 23.78
C ARG A 4 3.12 -9.75 22.30
N ASP A 5 2.06 -10.45 21.91
CA ASP A 5 1.55 -10.50 20.54
C ASP A 5 1.20 -9.13 19.94
N ASN A 6 0.74 -8.19 20.78
CA ASN A 6 0.39 -6.83 20.34
C ASN A 6 1.56 -5.83 20.41
N ASP A 7 2.72 -6.22 20.96
CA ASP A 7 3.83 -5.28 21.15
C ASP A 7 4.54 -4.93 19.83
N ILE A 8 4.44 -5.79 18.79
CA ILE A 8 5.08 -5.60 17.49
C ILE A 8 4.03 -5.66 16.36
N ILE A 9 4.07 -4.68 15.47
CA ILE A 9 3.34 -4.72 14.20
C ILE A 9 4.26 -4.47 13.02
N PHE A 10 3.90 -5.01 11.86
CA PHE A 10 4.63 -4.82 10.61
C PHE A 10 3.81 -4.01 9.63
N ILE A 11 4.46 -3.05 8.94
CA ILE A 11 3.88 -2.28 7.84
C ILE A 11 4.73 -2.55 6.59
N LEU A 12 4.11 -3.06 5.51
CA LEU A 12 4.81 -3.36 4.27
C LEU A 12 4.36 -2.41 3.16
N GLY A 13 5.31 -1.68 2.62
CA GLY A 13 5.12 -0.86 1.43
C GLY A 13 5.72 -1.49 0.17
N ALA A 14 5.64 -0.79 -0.97
CA ALA A 14 6.05 -1.31 -2.29
C ALA A 14 7.51 -1.78 -2.34
N GLY A 15 8.40 -1.16 -1.58
CA GLY A 15 9.80 -1.57 -1.47
C GLY A 15 9.99 -2.95 -0.84
N ALA A 16 9.01 -3.46 -0.07
CA ALA A 16 9.08 -4.80 0.50
C ALA A 16 9.04 -5.90 -0.56
N SER A 17 8.40 -5.65 -1.70
CA SER A 17 8.28 -6.61 -2.82
C SER A 17 9.26 -6.31 -3.96
N ALA A 18 10.12 -5.31 -3.83
CA ALA A 18 11.07 -4.92 -4.89
C ALA A 18 12.10 -6.03 -5.18
N ASP A 19 12.60 -6.71 -4.15
CA ASP A 19 13.54 -7.82 -4.29
C ASP A 19 12.91 -9.06 -4.97
N ALA A 20 11.59 -9.17 -4.94
CA ALA A 20 10.84 -10.17 -5.71
C ALA A 20 10.69 -9.81 -7.20
N GLY A 21 11.15 -8.61 -7.60
CA GLY A 21 11.06 -8.12 -8.98
C GLY A 21 9.75 -7.40 -9.28
N ILE A 22 9.01 -6.97 -8.27
CA ILE A 22 7.84 -6.10 -8.45
C ILE A 22 8.32 -4.65 -8.48
N PRO A 23 8.05 -3.90 -9.56
CA PRO A 23 8.49 -2.51 -9.65
C PRO A 23 7.77 -1.62 -8.64
N ILE A 24 8.46 -0.63 -8.12
CA ILE A 24 7.86 0.40 -7.27
C ILE A 24 7.08 1.43 -8.11
N LEU A 25 6.17 2.19 -7.48
CA LEU A 25 5.24 3.09 -8.17
C LEU A 25 5.89 4.14 -9.10
N SER A 26 7.09 4.60 -8.76
CA SER A 26 7.84 5.54 -9.62
C SER A 26 8.43 4.87 -10.86
N VAL A 27 8.84 3.61 -10.75
CA VAL A 27 9.29 2.81 -11.91
C VAL A 27 8.11 2.50 -12.81
N MET A 28 6.97 2.09 -12.26
CA MET A 28 5.73 1.85 -13.01
C MET A 28 5.28 3.08 -13.78
N GLU A 29 5.39 4.29 -13.18
CA GLU A 29 5.04 5.55 -13.86
C GLU A 29 5.98 5.85 -15.02
N ASN A 30 7.28 5.65 -14.83
CA ASN A 30 8.26 5.79 -15.91
C ASN A 30 7.97 4.83 -17.07
N ASP A 31 7.61 3.57 -16.77
CA ASP A 31 7.21 2.60 -17.80
C ASP A 31 5.97 3.07 -18.57
N VAL A 32 4.93 3.59 -17.88
CA VAL A 32 3.74 4.16 -18.54
C VAL A 32 4.13 5.29 -19.50
N ARG A 33 5.00 6.20 -19.05
CA ARG A 33 5.51 7.29 -19.91
C ARG A 33 6.22 6.73 -21.14
N ASP A 34 7.07 5.74 -20.96
CA ASP A 34 7.83 5.14 -22.04
C ASP A 34 6.92 4.35 -23.01
N PHE A 35 5.87 3.69 -22.51
CA PHE A 35 4.86 3.07 -23.37
C PHE A 35 4.12 4.10 -24.21
N ILE A 36 3.69 5.22 -23.62
CA ILE A 36 2.99 6.32 -24.31
C ILE A 36 3.85 6.89 -25.45
N VAL A 37 5.17 6.96 -25.28
CA VAL A 37 6.08 7.45 -26.31
C VAL A 37 6.37 6.40 -27.40
N ASN A 38 6.55 5.13 -27.02
CA ASN A 38 7.16 4.12 -27.88
C ASN A 38 6.19 3.07 -28.43
N LYS A 39 4.97 2.91 -27.83
CA LYS A 39 4.01 1.88 -28.25
C LYS A 39 2.79 2.50 -28.93
N ASP A 40 2.45 2.03 -30.14
CA ASP A 40 1.36 2.61 -30.95
C ASP A 40 0.00 2.56 -30.24
N ASP A 41 -0.27 1.51 -29.51
CA ASP A 41 -1.51 1.31 -28.75
C ASP A 41 -1.61 2.14 -27.45
N TRP A 42 -0.57 2.93 -27.13
CA TRP A 42 -0.55 3.88 -26.01
C TRP A 42 -0.47 5.35 -26.46
N LYS A 43 -0.14 5.62 -27.71
CA LYS A 43 0.10 6.99 -28.22
C LYS A 43 -1.12 7.91 -28.08
N SER A 44 -2.33 7.37 -28.14
CA SER A 44 -3.56 8.16 -27.96
C SER A 44 -3.65 8.86 -26.60
N PHE A 45 -2.96 8.35 -25.59
CA PHE A 45 -2.96 8.92 -24.23
C PHE A 45 -1.91 10.00 -24.01
N TYR A 46 -1.07 10.30 -25.01
CA TYR A 46 0.06 11.22 -24.88
C TYR A 46 -0.35 12.60 -24.35
N GLN A 47 -1.33 13.22 -24.97
CA GLN A 47 -1.77 14.58 -24.59
C GLN A 47 -2.39 14.58 -23.19
N LEU A 48 -3.24 13.60 -22.88
CA LEU A 48 -3.91 13.48 -21.58
C LEU A 48 -2.88 13.27 -20.45
N TYR A 49 -1.95 12.34 -20.62
CA TYR A 49 -0.90 12.07 -19.64
C TYR A 49 -0.06 13.33 -19.35
N HIS A 50 0.42 14.00 -20.40
CA HIS A 50 1.26 15.21 -20.25
C HIS A 50 0.49 16.37 -19.64
N LEU A 51 -0.80 16.54 -19.97
CA LEU A 51 -1.66 17.53 -19.35
C LEU A 51 -1.81 17.28 -17.84
N ILE A 52 -2.11 16.04 -17.46
CA ILE A 52 -2.23 15.63 -16.05
C ILE A 52 -0.92 15.93 -15.31
N LYS A 53 0.21 15.43 -15.83
CA LYS A 53 1.52 15.58 -15.18
C LYS A 53 1.96 17.04 -15.07
N ALA A 54 1.77 17.83 -16.10
CA ALA A 54 2.10 19.25 -16.11
C ALA A 54 1.23 20.05 -15.12
N SER A 55 -0.07 19.77 -15.08
CA SER A 55 -1.00 20.42 -14.14
C SER A 55 -0.67 20.08 -12.68
N TYR A 56 -0.37 18.82 -12.40
CA TYR A 56 0.05 18.37 -11.07
C TYR A 56 1.33 19.08 -10.63
N ASN A 57 2.38 19.04 -11.45
CA ASN A 57 3.66 19.67 -11.13
C ASN A 57 3.50 21.20 -10.93
N TYR A 58 2.73 21.86 -11.79
CA TYR A 58 2.45 23.29 -11.66
C TYR A 58 1.73 23.62 -10.35
N SER A 59 0.76 22.82 -9.93
CA SER A 59 0.03 23.04 -8.68
C SER A 59 0.92 22.98 -7.43
N TYR A 60 1.94 22.13 -7.44
CA TYR A 60 2.93 22.04 -6.37
C TYR A 60 3.95 23.18 -6.44
N GLN A 61 4.39 23.53 -7.66
CA GLN A 61 5.35 24.61 -7.88
C GLN A 61 4.83 25.97 -7.36
N ILE A 62 3.55 26.31 -7.64
CA ILE A 62 2.96 27.56 -7.13
C ILE A 62 2.83 27.59 -5.60
N GLN A 63 2.83 26.43 -4.94
CA GLN A 63 2.85 26.31 -3.48
C GLN A 63 4.27 26.29 -2.89
N GLY A 64 5.30 26.37 -3.74
CA GLY A 64 6.70 26.26 -3.30
C GLY A 64 7.08 24.86 -2.79
N LYS A 65 6.32 23.82 -3.22
CA LYS A 65 6.53 22.43 -2.81
C LYS A 65 7.13 21.62 -3.94
N GLU A 66 7.86 20.57 -3.59
CA GLU A 66 8.33 19.56 -4.55
C GLU A 66 7.21 18.59 -4.92
N ALA A 67 7.03 18.34 -6.21
CA ALA A 67 6.00 17.43 -6.72
C ALA A 67 6.56 16.01 -6.87
N TYR A 68 5.89 15.04 -6.26
CA TYR A 68 6.21 13.62 -6.40
C TYR A 68 5.15 12.92 -7.26
N PHE A 69 5.36 12.91 -8.58
CA PHE A 69 4.44 12.28 -9.51
C PHE A 69 4.80 10.80 -9.68
N ASN A 70 3.85 9.91 -9.39
CA ASN A 70 3.99 8.47 -9.51
C ASN A 70 2.70 7.84 -10.07
N LEU A 71 2.67 6.52 -10.25
CA LEU A 71 1.52 5.83 -10.82
C LEU A 71 0.24 6.00 -9.99
N GLU A 72 0.36 6.01 -8.66
CA GLU A 72 -0.80 6.19 -7.77
C GLU A 72 -1.41 7.59 -7.92
N VAL A 73 -0.57 8.62 -7.99
CA VAL A 73 -1.00 10.00 -8.26
C VAL A 73 -1.71 10.10 -9.62
N LEU A 74 -1.12 9.47 -10.65
CA LEU A 74 -1.72 9.44 -11.99
C LEU A 74 -3.11 8.80 -11.95
N LEU A 75 -3.25 7.60 -11.37
CA LEU A 75 -4.52 6.90 -11.26
C LEU A 75 -5.53 7.67 -10.42
N ASN A 76 -5.11 8.32 -9.33
CA ASN A 76 -5.98 9.15 -8.51
C ASN A 76 -6.58 10.30 -9.32
N ILE A 77 -5.75 11.03 -10.08
CA ILE A 77 -6.24 12.12 -10.92
C ILE A 77 -7.18 11.61 -12.00
N ILE A 78 -6.86 10.48 -12.64
CA ILE A 78 -7.75 9.84 -13.63
C ILE A 78 -9.12 9.50 -13.00
N GLN A 79 -9.15 8.94 -11.80
CA GLN A 79 -10.40 8.63 -11.10
C GLN A 79 -11.20 9.89 -10.76
N GLU A 80 -10.54 10.96 -10.32
CA GLU A 80 -11.21 12.24 -10.07
C GLU A 80 -11.79 12.83 -11.39
N LEU A 81 -11.09 12.69 -12.49
CA LEU A 81 -11.58 13.13 -13.81
C LEU A 81 -12.80 12.32 -14.24
N LEU A 82 -12.82 11.00 -14.03
CA LEU A 82 -13.97 10.14 -14.34
C LEU A 82 -15.21 10.51 -13.53
N LYS A 83 -15.05 10.90 -12.27
CA LYS A 83 -16.18 11.35 -11.44
C LYS A 83 -16.79 12.67 -11.90
N LYS A 84 -16.01 13.51 -12.56
CA LYS A 84 -16.52 14.77 -13.09
C LYS A 84 -17.65 14.57 -14.09
N GLU A 85 -17.65 13.49 -14.87
CA GLU A 85 -18.73 13.13 -15.80
C GLU A 85 -20.08 13.02 -15.08
N GLU A 86 -20.09 12.48 -13.86
CA GLU A 86 -21.29 12.26 -13.03
C GLU A 86 -21.59 13.42 -12.07
N HIS A 87 -20.69 14.40 -11.96
CA HIS A 87 -20.82 15.46 -10.98
C HIS A 87 -21.85 16.51 -11.44
N PRO A 88 -22.85 16.87 -10.61
CA PRO A 88 -23.91 17.82 -10.98
C PRO A 88 -23.39 19.20 -11.44
N LEU A 89 -22.21 19.59 -10.98
CA LEU A 89 -21.58 20.88 -11.36
C LEU A 89 -20.65 20.76 -12.58
N TYR A 90 -20.49 19.57 -13.16
CA TYR A 90 -19.58 19.38 -14.31
C TYR A 90 -19.85 20.33 -15.47
N PRO A 91 -21.09 20.58 -15.91
CA PRO A 91 -21.36 21.53 -16.98
C PRO A 91 -20.86 22.96 -16.73
N PHE A 92 -20.74 23.34 -15.45
CA PHE A 92 -20.24 24.66 -15.05
C PHE A 92 -18.72 24.68 -14.85
N ILE A 93 -18.14 23.57 -14.37
CA ILE A 93 -16.68 23.45 -14.11
C ILE A 93 -15.94 23.12 -15.40
N GLY A 94 -16.50 22.31 -16.29
CA GLY A 94 -15.92 21.91 -17.57
C GLY A 94 -15.59 23.10 -18.46
N SER A 95 -16.47 24.11 -18.48
CA SER A 95 -16.24 25.34 -19.25
C SER A 95 -15.03 26.17 -18.83
N TRP A 96 -14.46 25.90 -17.65
CA TRP A 96 -13.27 26.61 -17.16
C TRP A 96 -11.95 25.93 -17.54
N ILE A 97 -12.00 24.71 -18.09
CA ILE A 97 -10.82 23.93 -18.44
C ILE A 97 -10.81 23.67 -19.96
N VAL A 98 -10.77 24.75 -20.74
CA VAL A 98 -10.73 24.69 -22.21
C VAL A 98 -9.68 23.70 -22.73
N LYS A 99 -8.49 23.69 -22.12
CA LYS A 99 -7.42 22.78 -22.56
C LYS A 99 -7.73 21.30 -22.28
N PHE A 100 -8.44 20.99 -21.23
CA PHE A 100 -8.90 19.64 -20.94
C PHE A 100 -9.93 19.18 -21.99
N ASP A 101 -10.93 20.03 -22.27
CA ASP A 101 -11.96 19.72 -23.26
C ASP A 101 -11.36 19.55 -24.67
N GLU A 102 -10.35 20.37 -25.03
CA GLU A 102 -9.62 20.19 -26.30
C GLU A 102 -8.91 18.81 -26.39
N VAL A 103 -8.38 18.32 -25.27
CA VAL A 103 -7.64 17.04 -25.22
C VAL A 103 -8.57 15.84 -25.24
N ILE A 104 -9.66 15.88 -24.48
CA ILE A 104 -10.64 14.77 -24.40
C ILE A 104 -11.71 14.86 -25.49
N LYS A 105 -11.92 16.04 -26.10
CA LYS A 105 -12.96 16.29 -27.13
C LYS A 105 -14.36 15.85 -26.72
N ASP A 106 -14.71 16.09 -25.44
CA ASP A 106 -15.92 15.60 -24.78
C ASP A 106 -16.06 14.06 -24.73
N GLU A 107 -14.98 13.33 -25.02
CA GLU A 107 -14.96 11.86 -25.01
C GLU A 107 -14.31 11.32 -23.72
N PHE A 108 -15.07 11.21 -22.64
CA PHE A 108 -14.61 10.56 -21.40
C PHE A 108 -14.15 9.11 -21.60
N ASP A 109 -14.52 8.49 -22.72
CA ASP A 109 -14.05 7.14 -23.08
C ASP A 109 -12.53 7.06 -23.26
N LEU A 110 -11.87 8.16 -23.63
CA LEU A 110 -10.40 8.22 -23.63
C LEU A 110 -9.84 8.03 -22.23
N ILE A 111 -10.43 8.69 -21.22
CA ILE A 111 -10.02 8.59 -19.81
C ILE A 111 -10.31 7.19 -19.27
N LYS A 112 -11.50 6.63 -19.55
CA LYS A 112 -11.89 5.26 -19.17
C LYS A 112 -10.94 4.23 -19.78
N SER A 113 -10.58 4.41 -21.03
CA SER A 113 -9.65 3.52 -21.74
C SER A 113 -8.24 3.60 -21.15
N PHE A 114 -7.79 4.79 -20.78
CA PHE A 114 -6.50 4.99 -20.14
C PHE A 114 -6.45 4.35 -18.75
N ASP A 115 -7.45 4.58 -17.90
CA ASP A 115 -7.60 3.93 -16.59
C ASP A 115 -7.53 2.41 -16.73
N LYS A 116 -8.36 1.84 -17.60
CA LYS A 116 -8.40 0.39 -17.83
C LYS A 116 -7.04 -0.15 -18.28
N LYS A 117 -6.35 0.56 -19.16
CA LYS A 117 -5.06 0.12 -19.69
C LYS A 117 -3.96 0.14 -18.63
N ILE A 118 -3.93 1.17 -17.79
CA ILE A 118 -3.00 1.23 -16.65
C ILE A 118 -3.30 0.13 -15.64
N ARG A 119 -4.56 -0.11 -15.29
CA ARG A 119 -4.96 -1.18 -14.34
C ARG A 119 -4.58 -2.56 -14.83
N ASN A 120 -4.80 -2.85 -16.11
CA ASN A 120 -4.38 -4.11 -16.71
C ASN A 120 -2.86 -4.27 -16.60
N LYS A 121 -2.10 -3.19 -16.86
CA LYS A 121 -0.65 -3.22 -16.76
C LYS A 121 -0.18 -3.36 -15.30
N LEU A 122 -0.87 -2.74 -14.36
CA LEU A 122 -0.59 -2.91 -12.94
C LEU A 122 -0.78 -4.38 -12.52
N ALA A 123 -1.87 -5.03 -12.96
CA ALA A 123 -2.08 -6.45 -12.70
C ALA A 123 -0.92 -7.31 -13.23
N GLU A 124 -0.41 -7.02 -14.44
CA GLU A 124 0.76 -7.71 -14.99
C GLU A 124 2.03 -7.48 -14.15
N TRP A 125 2.28 -6.26 -13.68
CA TRP A 125 3.48 -5.96 -12.86
C TRP A 125 3.47 -6.68 -11.51
N VAL A 126 2.30 -6.74 -10.85
CA VAL A 126 2.18 -7.36 -9.51
C VAL A 126 1.94 -8.87 -9.58
N LYS A 127 1.81 -9.43 -10.78
CA LYS A 127 1.68 -10.87 -10.98
C LYS A 127 2.92 -11.59 -10.50
N ILE A 128 2.70 -12.70 -9.77
CA ILE A 128 3.75 -13.59 -9.30
C ILE A 128 3.82 -14.80 -10.26
N ASP A 129 4.71 -14.71 -11.23
CA ASP A 129 5.10 -15.81 -12.10
C ASP A 129 6.17 -16.71 -11.44
N ASN A 130 6.58 -17.78 -12.15
CA ASN A 130 7.55 -18.74 -11.62
C ASN A 130 8.90 -18.11 -11.26
N ASP A 131 9.37 -17.08 -12.00
CA ASP A 131 10.62 -16.39 -11.72
C ASP A 131 10.51 -15.57 -10.43
N LYS A 132 9.45 -14.80 -10.28
CA LYS A 132 9.17 -14.05 -9.05
C LYS A 132 8.90 -14.96 -7.87
N ARG A 133 8.24 -16.11 -8.09
CA ARG A 133 7.98 -17.08 -7.04
C ARG A 133 9.26 -17.62 -6.39
N GLN A 134 10.33 -17.74 -7.15
CA GLN A 134 11.64 -18.13 -6.62
C GLN A 134 12.33 -17.00 -5.84
N ARG A 135 11.82 -15.77 -5.92
CA ARG A 135 12.40 -14.60 -5.29
C ARG A 135 11.62 -14.10 -4.07
N ILE A 136 10.50 -14.73 -3.69
CA ILE A 136 9.68 -14.31 -2.54
C ILE A 136 10.03 -15.06 -1.25
N ASP A 137 10.96 -15.98 -1.28
CA ASP A 137 11.37 -16.86 -0.18
C ASP A 137 11.79 -16.13 1.10
N TYR A 138 12.32 -14.91 0.98
CA TYR A 138 12.69 -14.11 2.15
C TYR A 138 11.49 -13.73 3.04
N PHE A 139 10.26 -13.75 2.53
CA PHE A 139 9.07 -13.54 3.36
C PHE A 139 8.78 -14.73 4.30
N GLU A 140 9.31 -15.93 4.03
CA GLU A 140 9.22 -17.08 4.95
C GLU A 140 9.88 -16.79 6.30
N LYS A 141 10.77 -15.79 6.37
CA LYS A 141 11.36 -15.33 7.61
C LYS A 141 10.36 -14.81 8.64
N PHE A 142 9.19 -14.33 8.19
CA PHE A 142 8.09 -14.02 9.12
C PHE A 142 7.63 -15.24 9.90
N LEU A 143 7.56 -16.42 9.27
CA LEU A 143 7.18 -17.65 9.98
C LEU A 143 8.26 -18.10 10.96
N SER A 144 9.53 -17.98 10.58
CA SER A 144 10.66 -18.23 11.50
C SER A 144 10.59 -17.31 12.70
N PHE A 145 10.39 -16.02 12.49
CA PHE A 145 10.26 -15.03 13.55
C PHE A 145 9.02 -15.28 14.43
N LYS A 146 7.87 -15.61 13.85
CA LYS A 146 6.66 -16.03 14.60
C LYS A 146 6.95 -17.19 15.54
N ASN A 147 7.72 -18.18 15.07
CA ASN A 147 8.08 -19.32 15.90
C ASN A 147 9.02 -18.94 17.05
N GLU A 148 9.97 -18.01 16.84
CA GLU A 148 10.82 -17.46 17.92
C GLU A 148 10.00 -16.70 18.97
N MET A 149 9.00 -15.93 18.51
CA MET A 149 8.16 -15.10 19.38
C MET A 149 7.05 -15.88 20.06
N ASN A 150 6.62 -17.00 19.47
CA ASN A 150 5.54 -17.88 19.95
C ASN A 150 4.17 -17.18 20.08
N PHE A 151 3.87 -16.25 19.17
CA PHE A 151 2.56 -15.59 19.01
C PHE A 151 2.29 -15.24 17.54
N PRO A 152 1.02 -15.07 17.11
CA PRO A 152 0.70 -14.70 15.76
C PRO A 152 1.21 -13.28 15.42
N LEU A 153 1.63 -13.07 14.17
CA LEU A 153 2.10 -11.76 13.70
C LEU A 153 0.96 -10.95 13.10
N HIS A 154 1.02 -9.62 13.28
CA HIS A 154 0.12 -8.67 12.63
C HIS A 154 0.87 -7.90 11.54
N ILE A 155 0.53 -8.18 10.26
CA ILE A 155 1.17 -7.59 9.08
C ILE A 155 0.15 -6.75 8.32
N PHE A 156 0.40 -5.44 8.24
CA PHE A 156 -0.38 -4.48 7.46
C PHE A 156 0.33 -4.20 6.14
N SER A 157 -0.25 -4.68 5.05
CA SER A 157 0.32 -4.52 3.71
C SER A 157 -0.40 -3.42 2.94
N LEU A 158 0.38 -2.50 2.36
CA LEU A 158 -0.07 -1.48 1.42
C LEU A 158 0.06 -1.97 -0.04
N ASN A 159 0.60 -3.19 -0.23
CA ASN A 159 0.89 -3.76 -1.54
C ASN A 159 -0.30 -4.56 -2.09
N TYR A 160 -0.47 -4.52 -3.39
CA TYR A 160 -1.51 -5.27 -4.11
C TYR A 160 -1.09 -6.70 -4.46
N ASP A 161 0.22 -6.99 -4.46
CA ASP A 161 0.78 -8.29 -4.82
C ASP A 161 0.45 -9.40 -3.81
N LEU A 162 0.74 -10.64 -4.19
CA LEU A 162 0.50 -11.84 -3.38
C LEU A 162 1.80 -12.45 -2.82
N CYS A 163 2.86 -11.65 -2.66
CA CYS A 163 4.16 -12.14 -2.22
C CYS A 163 4.09 -12.88 -0.88
N ILE A 164 3.41 -12.29 0.11
CA ILE A 164 3.28 -12.89 1.44
C ILE A 164 2.40 -14.14 1.39
N GLU A 165 1.26 -14.04 0.75
CA GLU A 165 0.29 -15.14 0.65
C GLU A 165 0.91 -16.38 -0.01
N LEU A 166 1.75 -16.17 -1.02
CA LEU A 166 2.42 -17.26 -1.73
C LEU A 166 3.67 -17.77 -1.02
N ALA A 167 4.43 -16.90 -0.36
CA ALA A 167 5.59 -17.31 0.43
C ALA A 167 5.18 -18.07 1.70
N LEU A 168 4.04 -17.72 2.28
CA LEU A 168 3.50 -18.35 3.50
C LEU A 168 2.35 -19.32 3.19
N ALA A 169 2.34 -19.95 2.01
CA ALA A 169 1.25 -20.84 1.56
C ALA A 169 1.05 -22.05 2.50
N ASP A 170 2.09 -22.50 3.17
CA ASP A 170 2.05 -23.63 4.13
C ASP A 170 1.73 -23.17 5.57
N ALA A 171 1.58 -21.86 5.81
CA ALA A 171 1.23 -21.29 7.10
C ALA A 171 -0.26 -20.95 7.18
N ASN A 172 -0.78 -20.82 8.40
CA ASN A 172 -2.16 -20.41 8.62
C ASN A 172 -2.27 -18.88 8.62
N VAL A 173 -2.50 -18.30 7.42
CA VAL A 173 -2.61 -16.86 7.19
C VAL A 173 -4.07 -16.44 7.17
N GLU A 174 -4.51 -15.66 8.15
CA GLU A 174 -5.87 -15.10 8.17
C GLU A 174 -5.94 -13.81 7.36
N ARG A 175 -6.81 -13.78 6.35
CA ARG A 175 -7.01 -12.67 5.40
C ARG A 175 -8.41 -12.06 5.44
N GLY A 176 -9.29 -12.59 6.30
CA GLY A 176 -10.66 -12.12 6.47
C GLY A 176 -11.67 -12.69 5.47
N PHE A 177 -11.38 -13.81 4.82
CA PHE A 177 -12.32 -14.47 3.91
C PHE A 177 -12.78 -15.82 4.46
N ASP A 178 -14.08 -16.10 4.32
CA ASP A 178 -14.62 -17.38 4.68
C ASP A 178 -13.97 -18.50 3.83
N THR A 179 -13.58 -19.58 4.48
CA THR A 179 -12.97 -20.75 3.82
C THR A 179 -14.04 -21.74 3.32
N GLU A 180 -15.29 -21.56 3.76
CA GLU A 180 -16.43 -22.36 3.33
C GLU A 180 -17.02 -21.81 2.03
N GLU A 181 -18.01 -22.47 1.47
CA GLU A 181 -18.58 -22.33 0.12
C GLU A 181 -18.72 -20.91 -0.49
N SER A 182 -18.69 -19.84 0.32
CA SER A 182 -18.94 -18.49 -0.21
C SER A 182 -17.67 -17.71 -0.56
N GLY A 183 -16.54 -17.96 0.10
CA GLY A 183 -15.30 -17.19 -0.11
C GLY A 183 -15.45 -15.66 0.12
N TYR A 184 -16.53 -15.23 0.79
CA TYR A 184 -16.82 -13.82 0.99
C TYR A 184 -16.05 -13.24 2.18
N TRP A 185 -15.79 -11.90 2.08
CA TRP A 185 -15.24 -11.14 3.17
C TRP A 185 -16.08 -11.21 4.45
N ASN A 186 -15.43 -11.50 5.57
CA ASN A 186 -16.02 -11.63 6.89
C ASN A 186 -15.05 -11.11 7.96
N PHE A 187 -15.28 -9.90 8.46
CA PHE A 187 -14.44 -9.26 9.47
C PHE A 187 -14.34 -10.05 10.79
N ARG A 188 -15.34 -10.90 11.09
CA ARG A 188 -15.34 -11.72 12.32
C ARG A 188 -14.15 -12.65 12.42
N ARG A 189 -13.55 -13.02 11.29
CA ARG A 189 -12.36 -13.87 11.25
C ARG A 189 -11.15 -13.23 11.92
N PHE A 190 -11.08 -11.90 11.96
CA PHE A 190 -10.06 -11.16 12.70
C PHE A 190 -10.39 -10.97 14.19
N ILE A 191 -11.68 -10.97 14.56
CA ILE A 191 -12.15 -10.73 15.94
C ILE A 191 -12.27 -12.04 16.71
N GLN A 192 -12.74 -13.10 16.03
CA GLN A 192 -12.92 -14.45 16.55
C GLN A 192 -12.14 -15.42 15.66
N PRO A 193 -10.81 -15.36 15.70
CA PRO A 193 -9.98 -16.16 14.82
C PRO A 193 -10.17 -17.64 15.10
N LEU A 194 -9.95 -18.44 14.06
CA LEU A 194 -9.77 -19.87 14.21
C LEU A 194 -8.52 -20.16 15.06
N GLU A 195 -8.48 -21.31 15.68
CA GLU A 195 -7.30 -21.74 16.43
C GLU A 195 -6.08 -21.85 15.49
N ASN A 196 -4.89 -21.57 16.04
CA ASN A 196 -3.60 -21.72 15.37
C ASN A 196 -3.32 -20.78 14.17
N ILE A 197 -3.74 -19.52 14.23
CA ILE A 197 -3.30 -18.52 13.26
C ILE A 197 -1.80 -18.20 13.46
N ASP A 198 -1.05 -18.21 12.34
CA ASP A 198 0.36 -17.81 12.33
C ASP A 198 0.51 -16.32 12.02
N VAL A 199 -0.26 -15.82 11.04
CA VAL A 199 -0.18 -14.43 10.57
C VAL A 199 -1.59 -13.89 10.31
N PHE A 200 -1.87 -12.71 10.86
CA PHE A 200 -2.98 -11.86 10.44
C PHE A 200 -2.48 -10.89 9.37
N LEU A 201 -2.96 -11.05 8.14
CA LEU A 201 -2.57 -10.22 7.01
C LEU A 201 -3.69 -9.24 6.64
N TYR A 202 -3.43 -7.95 6.84
CA TYR A 202 -4.36 -6.85 6.59
C TYR A 202 -3.94 -6.10 5.32
N LYS A 203 -4.65 -6.30 4.19
CA LYS A 203 -4.38 -5.64 2.90
C LYS A 203 -5.12 -4.30 2.85
N LEU A 204 -4.49 -3.23 3.35
CA LEU A 204 -5.14 -1.92 3.54
C LEU A 204 -5.60 -1.26 2.23
N HIS A 205 -4.95 -1.57 1.11
CA HIS A 205 -5.27 -1.01 -0.20
C HIS A 205 -5.96 -2.00 -1.15
N GLY A 206 -6.34 -3.16 -0.63
CA GLY A 206 -6.88 -4.26 -1.44
C GLY A 206 -5.79 -5.17 -2.01
N SER A 207 -6.18 -6.09 -2.87
CA SER A 207 -5.30 -7.12 -3.43
C SER A 207 -5.65 -7.44 -4.87
N VAL A 208 -4.69 -7.94 -5.64
CA VAL A 208 -4.87 -8.32 -7.05
C VAL A 208 -5.87 -9.47 -7.24
N ASP A 209 -6.07 -10.29 -6.21
CA ASP A 209 -7.02 -11.39 -6.19
C ASP A 209 -8.40 -11.03 -5.62
N TRP A 210 -8.61 -9.79 -5.19
CA TRP A 210 -9.89 -9.35 -4.66
C TRP A 210 -10.81 -8.86 -5.76
N GLU A 211 -12.09 -9.24 -5.70
CA GLU A 211 -13.12 -8.74 -6.61
C GLU A 211 -14.45 -8.53 -5.89
N ARG A 212 -15.29 -7.65 -6.46
CA ARG A 212 -16.65 -7.46 -5.98
C ARG A 212 -17.60 -8.22 -6.87
N ASP A 213 -18.38 -9.10 -6.26
CA ASP A 213 -19.49 -9.76 -6.94
C ASP A 213 -20.45 -8.72 -7.54
N ILE A 214 -20.78 -8.85 -8.82
CA ILE A 214 -21.56 -7.87 -9.57
C ILE A 214 -22.97 -7.72 -9.01
N ASN A 215 -23.57 -8.81 -8.52
CA ASN A 215 -24.95 -8.84 -8.07
C ASN A 215 -25.07 -8.46 -6.60
N THR A 216 -24.27 -9.07 -5.74
CA THR A 216 -24.34 -8.89 -4.29
C THR A 216 -23.52 -7.73 -3.77
N LYS A 217 -22.59 -7.20 -4.59
CA LYS A 217 -21.60 -6.17 -4.21
C LYS A 217 -20.66 -6.60 -3.06
N ARG A 218 -20.75 -7.86 -2.63
CA ARG A 218 -19.86 -8.40 -1.58
C ARG A 218 -18.48 -8.63 -2.15
N LEU A 219 -17.47 -8.44 -1.29
CA LEU A 219 -16.10 -8.73 -1.63
C LEU A 219 -15.84 -10.23 -1.51
N THR A 220 -15.17 -10.77 -2.52
CA THR A 220 -14.67 -12.15 -2.58
C THR A 220 -13.24 -12.14 -3.09
N TYR A 221 -12.56 -13.26 -3.05
CA TYR A 221 -11.26 -13.43 -3.72
C TYR A 221 -11.35 -14.51 -4.81
N SER A 222 -10.58 -14.32 -5.87
CA SER A 222 -10.42 -15.31 -6.95
C SER A 222 -9.20 -16.19 -6.67
N ASN A 223 -9.24 -17.45 -7.16
CA ASN A 223 -8.06 -18.33 -7.15
C ASN A 223 -7.05 -17.91 -8.24
N GLY A 224 -6.58 -16.66 -8.19
CA GLY A 224 -5.70 -16.07 -9.18
C GLY A 224 -6.00 -14.59 -9.36
N GLU A 225 -5.66 -14.04 -10.53
CA GLU A 225 -5.93 -12.63 -10.83
C GLU A 225 -7.42 -12.42 -11.12
N SER A 226 -8.00 -11.40 -10.48
CA SER A 226 -9.34 -10.96 -10.83
C SER A 226 -9.33 -10.17 -12.14
N SER A 227 -10.37 -10.35 -12.97
CA SER A 227 -10.60 -9.50 -14.14
C SER A 227 -11.07 -8.08 -13.80
N ASN A 228 -11.54 -7.88 -12.57
CA ASN A 228 -11.99 -6.58 -12.05
C ASN A 228 -11.58 -6.41 -10.58
N PRO A 229 -10.27 -6.23 -10.31
CA PRO A 229 -9.75 -6.20 -8.96
C PRO A 229 -10.34 -5.06 -8.13
N ALA A 230 -10.69 -5.38 -6.88
CA ALA A 230 -11.11 -4.39 -5.89
C ALA A 230 -9.88 -3.73 -5.27
N TRP A 231 -9.39 -2.66 -5.90
CA TRP A 231 -8.22 -1.89 -5.47
C TRP A 231 -8.59 -0.48 -5.10
N ILE A 232 -7.85 0.09 -4.17
CA ILE A 232 -7.95 1.50 -3.83
C ILE A 232 -6.70 2.22 -4.29
N PHE A 233 -6.88 3.23 -5.11
CA PHE A 233 -5.84 4.16 -5.51
C PHE A 233 -6.15 5.56 -5.01
N GLY A 234 -5.09 6.28 -4.61
CA GLY A 234 -5.16 7.69 -4.27
C GLY A 234 -5.59 8.01 -2.84
N THR A 235 -5.17 9.18 -2.39
CA THR A 235 -5.31 9.65 -1.01
C THR A 235 -6.76 9.84 -0.58
N GLN A 236 -7.64 10.30 -1.47
CA GLN A 236 -9.04 10.58 -1.11
C GLN A 236 -9.93 9.34 -1.02
N TYR A 237 -9.51 8.22 -1.60
CA TYR A 237 -10.28 6.96 -1.63
C TYR A 237 -9.84 5.94 -0.60
N LYS A 238 -8.68 6.13 0.04
CA LYS A 238 -8.14 5.20 1.04
C LYS A 238 -8.99 5.12 2.31
N MET A 239 -9.85 6.12 2.55
CA MET A 239 -10.89 6.09 3.58
C MET A 239 -12.26 5.77 2.96
N GLN A 240 -12.40 4.63 2.30
CA GLN A 240 -13.73 4.16 1.92
C GLN A 240 -14.50 3.75 3.16
N TYR A 241 -15.68 4.36 3.35
CA TYR A 241 -16.63 4.02 4.43
C TYR A 241 -17.34 2.67 4.18
N ILE A 242 -16.66 1.74 3.49
CA ILE A 242 -17.19 0.45 3.07
C ILE A 242 -16.18 -0.64 3.44
N ASP A 243 -16.68 -1.73 4.03
CA ASP A 243 -15.85 -2.91 4.24
C ASP A 243 -15.33 -3.51 2.93
N PRO A 244 -14.11 -4.04 2.97
CA PRO A 244 -13.24 -4.32 4.13
C PRO A 244 -12.42 -3.12 4.62
N TYR A 245 -12.32 -2.05 3.86
CA TYR A 245 -11.33 -0.98 4.06
C TYR A 245 -11.54 -0.23 5.38
N LEU A 246 -12.81 0.05 5.74
CA LEU A 246 -13.14 0.69 7.00
C LEU A 246 -12.68 -0.15 8.19
N PHE A 247 -13.00 -1.46 8.18
CA PHE A 247 -12.57 -2.38 9.21
C PHE A 247 -11.04 -2.48 9.28
N LEU A 248 -10.38 -2.72 8.14
CA LEU A 248 -8.93 -2.89 8.06
C LEU A 248 -8.17 -1.65 8.57
N PHE A 249 -8.65 -0.44 8.22
CA PHE A 249 -8.06 0.79 8.71
C PHE A 249 -8.32 1.01 10.21
N SER A 250 -9.49 0.64 10.72
CA SER A 250 -9.80 0.64 12.16
C SER A 250 -8.89 -0.31 12.93
N GLU A 251 -8.65 -1.53 12.43
CA GLU A 251 -7.73 -2.50 13.03
C GLU A 251 -6.29 -1.98 12.98
N PHE A 252 -5.86 -1.37 11.88
CA PHE A 252 -4.56 -0.73 11.79
C PHE A 252 -4.40 0.33 12.88
N ARG A 253 -5.38 1.25 12.99
CA ARG A 253 -5.36 2.28 14.02
C ARG A 253 -5.31 1.68 15.42
N ARG A 254 -6.15 0.69 15.71
CA ARG A 254 -6.18 0.04 17.03
C ARG A 254 -4.84 -0.61 17.36
N ARG A 255 -4.31 -1.44 16.46
CA ARG A 255 -3.08 -2.21 16.69
C ARG A 255 -1.84 -1.33 16.81
N ILE A 256 -1.74 -0.26 16.04
CA ILE A 256 -0.59 0.64 16.12
C ILE A 256 -0.54 1.40 17.46
N PHE A 257 -1.70 1.72 18.04
CA PHE A 257 -1.78 2.35 19.36
C PHE A 257 -1.51 1.36 20.51
N GLU A 258 -1.75 0.08 20.31
CA GLU A 258 -1.42 -0.98 21.27
C GLU A 258 0.06 -1.39 21.20
N SER A 259 0.71 -1.23 20.04
CA SER A 259 2.09 -1.66 19.84
C SER A 259 3.11 -0.78 20.56
N LYS A 260 4.29 -1.37 20.86
CA LYS A 260 5.47 -0.66 21.35
C LYS A 260 6.49 -0.44 20.24
N LEU A 261 6.54 -1.38 19.29
CA LEU A 261 7.45 -1.35 18.17
C LEU A 261 6.68 -1.49 16.85
N ILE A 262 6.90 -0.54 15.96
CA ILE A 262 6.42 -0.57 14.57
C ILE A 262 7.61 -0.91 13.68
N VAL A 263 7.51 -1.95 12.87
CA VAL A 263 8.53 -2.32 11.89
C VAL A 263 7.98 -2.06 10.49
N SER A 264 8.43 -0.99 9.88
CA SER A 264 8.04 -0.58 8.52
C SER A 264 9.09 -1.03 7.51
N ILE A 265 8.69 -1.82 6.49
CA ILE A 265 9.60 -2.38 5.49
C ILE A 265 9.15 -1.92 4.10
N GLY A 266 10.05 -1.22 3.38
CA GLY A 266 9.79 -0.76 2.02
C GLY A 266 8.72 0.31 1.88
N TYR A 267 8.37 0.99 2.96
CA TYR A 267 7.40 2.09 2.97
C TYR A 267 8.11 3.44 2.81
N SER A 268 7.64 4.28 1.91
CA SER A 268 8.27 5.56 1.55
C SER A 268 7.64 6.79 2.21
N PHE A 269 6.64 6.61 3.07
CA PHE A 269 5.92 7.67 3.79
C PHE A 269 5.22 8.70 2.88
N PHE A 270 4.67 8.27 1.75
CA PHE A 270 3.86 9.15 0.90
C PHE A 270 2.35 9.09 1.19
N ASP A 271 1.89 8.09 1.92
CA ASP A 271 0.49 7.95 2.28
C ASP A 271 0.14 8.82 3.50
N GLU A 272 -0.57 9.92 3.26
CA GLU A 272 -0.93 10.90 4.29
C GLU A 272 -1.79 10.31 5.42
N HIS A 273 -2.66 9.34 5.11
CA HIS A 273 -3.54 8.73 6.11
C HIS A 273 -2.77 7.76 7.00
N ILE A 274 -1.91 6.93 6.42
CA ILE A 274 -1.03 6.03 7.16
C ILE A 274 -0.06 6.84 8.02
N ASN A 275 0.54 7.89 7.46
CA ASN A 275 1.45 8.78 8.19
C ASN A 275 0.75 9.47 9.36
N GLY A 276 -0.49 9.95 9.17
CA GLY A 276 -1.27 10.56 10.25
C GLY A 276 -1.47 9.62 11.43
N VAL A 277 -1.84 8.36 11.17
CA VAL A 277 -2.01 7.36 12.22
C VAL A 277 -0.69 7.01 12.90
N ILE A 278 0.41 6.88 12.14
CA ILE A 278 1.76 6.66 12.68
C ILE A 278 2.15 7.83 13.59
N SER A 279 1.99 9.06 13.11
CA SER A 279 2.36 10.27 13.87
C SER A 279 1.55 10.39 15.16
N ASP A 280 0.24 10.14 15.11
CA ASP A 280 -0.62 10.14 16.29
C ASP A 280 -0.19 9.07 17.30
N ALA A 281 0.12 7.86 16.82
CA ALA A 281 0.52 6.76 17.68
C ALA A 281 1.89 7.03 18.35
N LEU A 282 2.87 7.55 17.61
CA LEU A 282 4.18 7.90 18.17
C LEU A 282 4.07 9.07 19.18
N ARG A 283 3.20 10.04 18.91
CA ARG A 283 2.94 11.15 19.83
C ARG A 283 2.24 10.70 21.12
N ASP A 284 1.32 9.72 21.03
CA ASP A 284 0.59 9.17 22.14
C ASP A 284 1.50 8.46 23.16
N ASN A 285 2.55 7.80 22.67
CA ASN A 285 3.54 7.12 23.52
C ASN A 285 4.97 7.45 23.08
N PRO A 286 5.70 8.29 23.87
CA PRO A 286 7.09 8.67 23.57
C PRO A 286 8.08 7.52 23.52
N ASP A 287 7.81 6.39 24.20
CA ASP A 287 8.69 5.20 24.23
C ASP A 287 8.45 4.29 23.02
N ARG A 288 7.33 4.47 22.31
CA ARG A 288 7.04 3.74 21.06
C ARG A 288 8.07 4.09 20.00
N LYS A 289 8.64 3.07 19.36
CA LYS A 289 9.65 3.24 18.31
C LYS A 289 9.13 2.72 16.97
N LEU A 290 9.62 3.34 15.89
CA LEU A 290 9.39 2.89 14.52
C LEU A 290 10.73 2.62 13.84
N ILE A 291 10.97 1.37 13.46
CA ILE A 291 12.08 0.99 12.58
C ILE A 291 11.60 1.16 11.14
N SER A 292 12.32 1.95 10.35
CA SER A 292 12.01 2.19 8.94
C SER A 292 13.08 1.58 8.05
N VAL A 293 12.79 0.41 7.47
CA VAL A 293 13.67 -0.29 6.53
C VAL A 293 13.29 0.12 5.12
N SER A 294 14.10 0.99 4.52
CA SER A 294 13.85 1.45 3.15
C SER A 294 15.15 1.97 2.54
N LEU A 295 15.62 1.29 1.50
CA LEU A 295 16.89 1.59 0.85
C LEU A 295 17.00 3.07 0.46
N LYS A 296 18.06 3.75 0.94
CA LYS A 296 18.38 5.18 0.72
C LYS A 296 17.41 6.18 1.38
N LEU A 297 16.39 5.76 2.09
CA LEU A 297 15.49 6.68 2.80
C LEU A 297 16.11 7.10 4.13
N LYS A 298 16.41 8.37 4.27
CA LYS A 298 17.02 8.94 5.47
C LYS A 298 15.98 9.65 6.33
N LYS A 299 16.38 10.00 7.55
CA LYS A 299 15.53 10.70 8.51
C LYS A 299 15.05 12.06 7.98
N GLU A 300 15.93 12.80 7.33
CA GLU A 300 15.64 14.11 6.73
C GLU A 300 14.64 14.03 5.56
N ASP A 301 14.56 12.86 4.91
CA ASP A 301 13.57 12.61 3.85
C ASP A 301 12.20 12.33 4.47
N ILE A 302 12.17 11.57 5.59
CA ILE A 302 10.93 11.26 6.31
C ILE A 302 10.30 12.53 6.91
N GLU A 303 11.11 13.43 7.47
CA GLU A 303 10.66 14.72 8.02
C GLU A 303 9.86 15.56 7.03
N LYS A 304 10.19 15.46 5.75
CA LYS A 304 9.53 16.23 4.68
C LYS A 304 8.24 15.58 4.17
N ARG A 305 7.89 14.39 4.67
CA ARG A 305 6.71 13.66 4.20
C ARG A 305 5.41 14.25 4.76
N PRO A 306 4.31 14.16 4.00
CA PRO A 306 3.03 14.69 4.45
C PRO A 306 2.57 14.02 5.75
N ASN A 307 2.00 14.80 6.65
CA ASN A 307 1.47 14.36 7.96
C ASN A 307 2.50 13.66 8.88
N ILE A 308 3.79 13.83 8.65
CA ILE A 308 4.84 13.47 9.61
C ILE A 308 5.11 14.69 10.50
N ASP A 309 4.98 14.50 11.82
CA ASP A 309 5.25 15.52 12.81
C ASP A 309 6.74 15.49 13.19
N ASN A 310 7.41 16.65 13.16
CA ASN A 310 8.82 16.76 13.53
C ASN A 310 9.10 16.33 14.97
N HIS A 311 8.13 16.44 15.87
CA HIS A 311 8.30 16.05 17.28
C HIS A 311 8.53 14.54 17.46
N ILE A 312 8.00 13.70 16.56
CA ILE A 312 8.13 12.24 16.65
C ILE A 312 9.34 11.67 15.92
N ILE A 313 10.10 12.50 15.22
CA ILE A 313 11.17 12.04 14.32
C ILE A 313 12.29 11.31 15.06
N ASN A 314 12.47 11.58 16.37
CA ASN A 314 13.46 10.87 17.20
C ASN A 314 13.04 9.44 17.56
N GLN A 315 11.76 9.12 17.47
CA GLN A 315 11.23 7.77 17.66
C GLN A 315 11.35 6.92 16.38
N ILE A 316 11.72 7.54 15.23
CA ILE A 316 11.91 6.87 13.95
C ILE A 316 13.38 6.53 13.74
N ILE A 317 13.66 5.25 13.54
CA ILE A 317 14.99 4.67 13.37
C ILE A 317 15.12 4.18 11.92
N PRO A 318 15.75 4.94 11.02
CA PRO A 318 15.90 4.54 9.64
C PRO A 318 17.03 3.52 9.48
N ILE A 319 16.75 2.44 8.74
CA ILE A 319 17.70 1.47 8.21
C ILE A 319 17.72 1.67 6.71
N SER A 320 18.64 2.50 6.23
CA SER A 320 18.70 2.99 4.85
C SER A 320 19.74 2.28 3.96
N ASP A 321 20.44 1.33 4.52
CA ASP A 321 21.52 0.56 3.87
C ASP A 321 21.13 -0.88 3.53
N LYS A 322 19.89 -1.29 3.83
CA LYS A 322 19.39 -2.64 3.58
C LYS A 322 18.16 -2.64 2.71
N THR A 323 18.07 -3.64 1.84
CA THR A 323 16.84 -4.01 1.15
C THR A 323 15.89 -4.76 2.10
N ALA A 324 14.66 -5.00 1.66
CA ALA A 324 13.70 -5.79 2.43
C ALA A 324 14.22 -7.22 2.67
N ARG A 325 14.76 -7.87 1.62
CA ARG A 325 15.36 -9.20 1.71
C ARG A 325 16.48 -9.25 2.74
N GLU A 326 17.45 -8.35 2.62
CA GLU A 326 18.60 -8.31 3.52
C GLU A 326 18.19 -8.10 4.99
N PHE A 327 17.19 -7.26 5.23
CA PHE A 327 16.67 -7.05 6.57
C PHE A 327 15.95 -8.29 7.11
N LEU A 328 15.05 -8.87 6.34
CA LEU A 328 14.28 -10.04 6.76
C LEU A 328 15.20 -11.25 7.04
N GLU A 329 16.18 -11.49 6.18
CA GLU A 329 17.11 -12.60 6.32
C GLU A 329 18.12 -12.44 7.48
N SER A 330 18.54 -11.19 7.79
CA SER A 330 19.65 -10.94 8.72
C SER A 330 19.23 -10.34 10.06
N ASN A 331 18.12 -9.58 10.10
CA ASN A 331 17.75 -8.74 11.24
C ASN A 331 16.36 -9.06 11.81
N LEU A 332 15.52 -9.82 11.11
CA LEU A 332 14.22 -10.22 11.67
C LEU A 332 14.40 -11.38 12.64
N THR A 333 14.94 -11.07 13.81
CA THR A 333 15.15 -12.00 14.92
C THR A 333 14.68 -11.36 16.23
N LYS A 334 14.33 -12.21 17.20
CA LYS A 334 13.94 -11.76 18.54
C LYS A 334 15.04 -10.92 19.20
N ASP A 335 16.28 -11.36 19.10
CA ASP A 335 17.42 -10.68 19.74
C ASP A 335 17.66 -9.29 19.12
N TYR A 336 17.55 -9.17 17.79
CA TYR A 336 17.72 -7.89 17.13
C TYR A 336 16.58 -6.91 17.47
N LEU A 337 15.34 -7.37 17.52
CA LEU A 337 14.22 -6.48 17.84
C LEU A 337 14.12 -6.15 19.32
N ASN A 338 14.61 -7.04 20.21
CA ASN A 338 14.58 -6.80 21.65
C ASN A 338 15.37 -5.56 22.08
N GLN A 339 16.44 -5.16 21.35
CA GLN A 339 17.20 -3.94 21.64
C GLN A 339 16.38 -2.65 21.55
N TYR A 340 15.22 -2.70 20.91
CA TYR A 340 14.33 -1.54 20.76
C TYR A 340 13.21 -1.48 21.82
N PHE A 341 13.11 -2.50 22.66
CA PHE A 341 12.20 -2.54 23.81
C PHE A 341 12.86 -2.10 25.12
N GLU A 342 14.06 -1.50 25.05
CA GLU A 342 14.78 -1.04 26.21
C GLU A 342 13.98 -0.04 27.03
N GLU A 343 14.11 -0.19 28.18
CA GLU A 343 14.61 -0.24 29.54
C GLU A 343 13.90 0.86 30.32
N GLU A 344 12.83 0.53 30.94
CA GLU A 344 12.54 1.18 32.22
C GLU A 344 13.51 0.51 33.22
N GLU A 345 14.74 0.99 33.33
CA GLU A 345 15.47 0.90 34.58
C GLU A 345 14.76 1.78 35.59
N ILE A 346 14.27 1.10 36.60
CA ILE A 346 13.64 1.61 37.82
C ILE A 346 14.58 2.53 38.58
#